data_9bdc52150de55dc9784af72edb8cf9d7
#
_entry.id   9bdc52150de55dc9784af72edb8cf9d7
#
_cell.length_a   1.000
_cell.length_b   1.000
_cell.length_c   1.000
_cell.angle_alpha   90.00
_cell.angle_beta   90.00
_cell.angle_gamma   90.00
#
_symmetry.space_group_name_H-M   'P 1'
#
loop_
_entity.id
_entity.type
_entity.pdbx_description
1 polymer ?
#
loop_
_entity_poly.entity_id
_entity_poly.type
_entity_poly.pdbx_seq_one_letter_code
_entity_poly.pdbx_strand_id
1 'polypeptide(L)'
;MKINPTFFVIMLVSLSALSAATSKPNVVFLLSDDQGWMDYGFMDHPHIKTPHLDKLANAGLLYERGYVTAPLCRPSLASLVTGLYPHQTDIRGNDPVMPKGAKPTSKNPGDIQLWTKMRHKMTAPMLSHPSFVKTLKSNGYATLQTGKWWEGNPVDHGFTDAMTHGDPTRGGRHGDEGLLIGRKTMQPIVDFVDRAQKKDQPFFIWYGVFLPHSPHDAPDRLYENYKDIAPNESTARYWANVEWFDETCGEIVAHLKKKGLYDNTIFVYTCDNGWLPKPDRVGKPIRSKREPTEMGIRTPIFVTHAKTIQARREPKILASNIDIATTILNVCGITPPKTMSGLDLREPKELEKRNKVFVDVYEHDSDLEQLNNLDHGLKARVVIRGWDKLVSTPTGKELYQLKSDPDDQHNLSDKNQNLVQQLSVMLDSWLETTPPLR
;
A
#
# COMPACT_ATOMS: atom_id res chain seq x y z
N MET A 1 39.43 -77.95 21.13
CA MET A 1 39.51 -76.52 21.17
C MET A 1 38.29 -75.92 20.39
N LYS A 2 37.25 -75.50 21.09
CA LYS A 2 35.98 -75.02 20.45
C LYS A 2 36.10 -73.50 20.34
N ILE A 3 36.05 -73.00 19.12
CA ILE A 3 36.00 -71.51 18.83
C ILE A 3 34.53 -71.13 18.75
N ASN A 4 34.11 -70.19 19.63
CA ASN A 4 32.79 -69.60 19.64
C ASN A 4 32.77 -68.38 18.69
N PRO A 5 31.82 -68.20 17.74
CA PRO A 5 31.73 -67.01 16.98
C PRO A 5 30.81 -66.02 17.70
N THR A 6 31.32 -64.87 18.11
CA THR A 6 30.56 -63.74 18.65
C THR A 6 29.87 -63.00 17.48
N PHE A 7 28.55 -63.04 17.43
CA PHE A 7 27.77 -62.24 16.50
C PHE A 7 27.73 -60.79 16.97
N PHE A 8 28.32 -59.88 16.18
CA PHE A 8 28.17 -58.44 16.34
C PHE A 8 26.91 -58.00 15.56
N VAL A 9 25.84 -57.67 16.27
CA VAL A 9 24.64 -57.01 15.65
C VAL A 9 24.92 -55.52 15.54
N ILE A 10 25.21 -55.06 14.30
CA ILE A 10 25.27 -53.63 13.99
C ILE A 10 23.85 -53.13 13.82
N MET A 11 23.36 -52.39 14.82
CA MET A 11 22.08 -51.67 14.76
C MET A 11 22.29 -50.41 13.94
N LEU A 12 21.89 -50.43 12.66
CA LEU A 12 21.80 -49.25 11.81
C LEU A 12 20.63 -48.39 12.31
N VAL A 13 20.96 -47.35 13.09
CA VAL A 13 20.01 -46.29 13.38
C VAL A 13 19.94 -45.39 12.14
N SER A 14 18.90 -45.60 11.31
CA SER A 14 18.57 -44.70 10.22
C SER A 14 18.06 -43.39 10.83
N LEU A 15 18.91 -42.36 10.92
CA LEU A 15 18.50 -40.98 11.13
C LEU A 15 17.73 -40.52 9.86
N SER A 16 16.41 -40.70 9.86
CA SER A 16 15.56 -39.98 8.96
C SER A 16 15.63 -38.52 9.36
N ALA A 17 16.48 -37.74 8.69
CA ALA A 17 16.41 -36.31 8.71
C ALA A 17 15.02 -35.93 8.10
N LEU A 18 14.02 -35.76 8.97
CA LEU A 18 12.77 -35.09 8.60
C LEU A 18 13.19 -33.66 8.24
N SER A 19 13.42 -33.43 6.94
CA SER A 19 13.42 -32.08 6.40
C SER A 19 12.04 -31.50 6.75
N ALA A 20 11.96 -30.75 7.82
CA ALA A 20 10.77 -29.96 8.11
C ALA A 20 10.59 -29.03 6.91
N ALA A 21 9.71 -29.38 6.00
CA ALA A 21 9.27 -28.49 4.95
C ALA A 21 8.83 -27.21 5.68
N THR A 22 9.60 -26.13 5.47
CA THR A 22 9.28 -24.85 6.07
C THR A 22 7.88 -24.49 5.59
N SER A 23 6.91 -24.45 6.51
CA SER A 23 5.56 -24.09 6.18
C SER A 23 5.56 -22.73 5.48
N LYS A 24 4.82 -22.60 4.38
CA LYS A 24 4.69 -21.31 3.67
C LYS A 24 4.29 -20.23 4.69
N PRO A 25 4.92 -19.05 4.66
CA PRO A 25 4.59 -17.99 5.62
C PRO A 25 3.20 -17.41 5.36
N ASN A 26 2.53 -16.98 6.41
CA ASN A 26 1.36 -16.13 6.30
C ASN A 26 1.80 -14.69 5.99
N VAL A 27 0.93 -13.90 5.39
CA VAL A 27 1.20 -12.49 5.09
C VAL A 27 0.05 -11.62 5.58
N VAL A 28 0.36 -10.57 6.32
CA VAL A 28 -0.57 -9.50 6.69
C VAL A 28 -0.06 -8.20 6.06
N PHE A 29 -0.84 -7.64 5.15
CA PHE A 29 -0.57 -6.35 4.57
C PHE A 29 -1.39 -5.29 5.31
N LEU A 30 -0.70 -4.47 6.09
CA LEU A 30 -1.25 -3.34 6.84
C LEU A 30 -1.19 -2.10 5.96
N LEU A 31 -2.33 -1.51 5.64
CA LEU A 31 -2.44 -0.38 4.73
C LEU A 31 -3.26 0.73 5.39
N SER A 32 -2.60 1.85 5.72
CA SER A 32 -3.29 3.05 6.18
C SER A 32 -3.80 3.88 5.00
N ASP A 33 -4.72 4.80 5.28
CA ASP A 33 -5.45 5.61 4.31
C ASP A 33 -5.38 7.09 4.69
N ASP A 34 -4.77 7.92 3.84
CA ASP A 34 -4.57 9.36 4.10
C ASP A 34 -3.73 9.62 5.36
N GLN A 35 -2.45 9.22 5.36
CA GLN A 35 -1.55 9.47 6.49
C GLN A 35 -0.26 10.15 6.04
N GLY A 36 0.15 11.20 6.77
CA GLY A 36 1.40 11.90 6.53
C GLY A 36 2.62 11.02 6.81
N TRP A 37 3.69 11.18 6.03
CA TRP A 37 4.89 10.34 6.16
C TRP A 37 5.64 10.51 7.49
N MET A 38 5.41 11.62 8.20
CA MET A 38 5.97 11.87 9.54
C MET A 38 5.04 11.44 10.68
N ASP A 39 3.81 11.05 10.41
CA ASP A 39 2.77 10.87 11.43
C ASP A 39 2.82 9.48 12.09
N TYR A 40 4.02 9.11 12.56
CA TYR A 40 4.31 7.82 13.23
C TYR A 40 5.36 8.01 14.32
N GLY A 41 5.26 7.24 15.41
CA GLY A 41 6.29 7.19 16.45
C GLY A 41 7.65 6.75 15.90
N PHE A 42 7.69 5.72 15.05
CA PHE A 42 8.93 5.25 14.41
C PHE A 42 9.54 6.25 13.38
N MET A 43 8.81 7.32 13.01
CA MET A 43 9.31 8.45 12.23
C MET A 43 9.60 9.69 13.10
N ASP A 44 9.72 9.47 14.41
CA ASP A 44 10.08 10.46 15.41
C ASP A 44 9.05 11.60 15.58
N HIS A 45 7.74 11.34 15.30
CA HIS A 45 6.70 12.32 15.56
C HIS A 45 6.60 12.63 17.08
N PRO A 46 6.63 13.92 17.50
CA PRO A 46 6.76 14.27 18.91
C PRO A 46 5.53 13.91 19.77
N HIS A 47 4.37 13.72 19.18
CA HIS A 47 3.10 13.57 19.90
C HIS A 47 2.31 12.32 19.53
N ILE A 48 2.27 11.94 18.25
CA ILE A 48 1.50 10.78 17.77
C ILE A 48 2.08 9.49 18.35
N LYS A 49 1.20 8.63 18.87
CA LYS A 49 1.55 7.34 19.47
C LYS A 49 1.15 6.21 18.53
N THR A 50 2.14 5.46 18.05
CA THR A 50 1.93 4.26 17.23
C THR A 50 2.71 3.05 17.74
N PRO A 51 2.56 2.66 19.05
CA PRO A 51 3.43 1.69 19.70
C PRO A 51 3.40 0.29 19.06
N HIS A 52 2.33 -0.11 18.39
CA HIS A 52 2.21 -1.40 17.71
C HIS A 52 2.93 -1.40 16.37
N LEU A 53 2.73 -0.35 15.56
CA LEU A 53 3.46 -0.15 14.31
C LEU A 53 4.95 0.10 14.57
N ASP A 54 5.30 0.87 15.63
CA ASP A 54 6.69 1.12 16.02
C ASP A 54 7.43 -0.19 16.31
N LYS A 55 6.78 -1.12 17.02
CA LYS A 55 7.36 -2.45 17.29
C LYS A 55 7.58 -3.25 16.01
N LEU A 56 6.64 -3.23 15.06
CA LEU A 56 6.79 -3.93 13.79
C LEU A 56 7.88 -3.29 12.92
N ALA A 57 7.86 -1.97 12.77
CA ALA A 57 8.84 -1.22 11.98
C ALA A 57 10.26 -1.40 12.51
N ASN A 58 10.46 -1.29 13.84
CA ASN A 58 11.75 -1.44 14.49
C ASN A 58 12.26 -2.90 14.53
N ALA A 59 11.37 -3.89 14.37
CA ALA A 59 11.74 -5.30 14.26
C ALA A 59 11.99 -5.77 12.82
N GLY A 60 11.78 -4.92 11.84
CA GLY A 60 11.86 -5.23 10.42
C GLY A 60 12.83 -4.35 9.64
N LEU A 61 12.70 -4.42 8.33
CA LEU A 61 13.41 -3.57 7.39
C LEU A 61 12.51 -2.38 7.05
N LEU A 62 12.89 -1.19 7.55
CA LEU A 62 12.15 0.07 7.41
C LEU A 62 12.82 0.98 6.39
N TYR A 63 12.08 1.37 5.35
CA TYR A 63 12.44 2.42 4.40
C TYR A 63 11.72 3.71 4.74
N GLU A 64 12.47 4.72 5.22
CA GLU A 64 11.91 6.05 5.55
C GLU A 64 11.56 6.86 4.29
N ARG A 65 12.17 6.50 3.16
CA ARG A 65 11.96 7.13 1.86
C ARG A 65 11.22 6.18 0.91
N GLY A 66 10.07 5.72 1.36
CA GLY A 66 9.09 5.06 0.51
C GLY A 66 8.25 6.10 -0.24
N TYR A 67 7.76 5.73 -1.41
CA TYR A 67 6.96 6.60 -2.27
C TYR A 67 5.82 5.83 -2.91
N VAL A 68 4.66 6.49 -3.02
CA VAL A 68 3.53 5.94 -3.79
C VAL A 68 3.72 6.22 -5.28
N THR A 69 3.13 5.40 -6.14
CA THR A 69 3.11 5.62 -7.59
C THR A 69 2.11 6.68 -8.03
N ALA A 70 1.14 7.02 -7.15
CA ALA A 70 0.19 8.10 -7.32
C ALA A 70 -0.27 8.63 -5.96
N PRO A 71 -0.39 9.97 -5.77
CA PRO A 71 -0.90 10.55 -4.52
C PRO A 71 -2.43 10.54 -4.46
N LEU A 72 -3.06 9.43 -4.83
CA LEU A 72 -4.51 9.28 -4.89
C LEU A 72 -4.89 7.82 -4.67
N CYS A 73 -5.92 7.58 -3.90
CA CYS A 73 -6.33 6.28 -3.38
C CYS A 73 -6.41 5.18 -4.46
N ARG A 74 -7.35 5.27 -5.41
CA ARG A 74 -7.60 4.19 -6.37
C ARG A 74 -6.37 3.83 -7.20
N PRO A 75 -5.68 4.76 -7.87
CA PRO A 75 -4.50 4.42 -8.67
C PRO A 75 -3.33 3.88 -7.82
N SER A 76 -3.14 4.38 -6.58
CA SER A 76 -2.14 3.83 -5.67
C SER A 76 -2.46 2.39 -5.25
N LEU A 77 -3.73 2.11 -4.89
CA LEU A 77 -4.18 0.75 -4.54
C LEU A 77 -4.08 -0.21 -5.73
N ALA A 78 -4.41 0.25 -6.94
CA ALA A 78 -4.24 -0.56 -8.14
C ALA A 78 -2.76 -0.92 -8.38
N SER A 79 -1.84 0.04 -8.20
CA SER A 79 -0.40 -0.21 -8.29
C SER A 79 0.09 -1.21 -7.25
N LEU A 80 -0.42 -1.15 -6.02
CA LEU A 80 -0.12 -2.14 -4.97
C LEU A 80 -0.50 -3.56 -5.39
N VAL A 81 -1.66 -3.73 -6.02
CA VAL A 81 -2.16 -5.05 -6.43
C VAL A 81 -1.48 -5.58 -7.69
N THR A 82 -1.23 -4.70 -8.65
CA THR A 82 -0.75 -5.08 -10.00
C THR A 82 0.77 -5.08 -10.13
N GLY A 83 1.48 -4.34 -9.27
CA GLY A 83 2.90 -4.04 -9.45
C GLY A 83 3.18 -3.17 -10.68
N LEU A 84 2.19 -2.36 -11.13
CA LEU A 84 2.24 -1.52 -12.33
C LEU A 84 1.96 -0.05 -11.98
N TYR A 85 2.46 0.86 -12.80
CA TYR A 85 2.19 2.30 -12.67
C TYR A 85 0.80 2.67 -13.21
N PRO A 86 0.22 3.81 -12.77
CA PRO A 86 -1.11 4.25 -13.23
C PRO A 86 -1.24 4.40 -14.75
N HIS A 87 -0.21 4.90 -15.43
CA HIS A 87 -0.21 5.03 -16.91
C HIS A 87 -0.17 3.67 -17.63
N GLN A 88 0.36 2.61 -16.99
CA GLN A 88 0.37 1.25 -17.54
C GLN A 88 -1.00 0.58 -17.46
N THR A 89 -1.77 0.89 -16.43
CA THR A 89 -3.06 0.23 -16.13
C THR A 89 -4.26 1.01 -16.60
N ASP A 90 -4.09 2.27 -17.04
CA ASP A 90 -5.18 3.22 -17.29
C ASP A 90 -6.07 3.50 -16.05
N ILE A 91 -5.60 3.12 -14.85
CA ILE A 91 -6.26 3.39 -13.56
C ILE A 91 -5.65 4.65 -12.96
N ARG A 92 -6.22 5.83 -13.31
CA ARG A 92 -5.61 7.14 -13.05
C ARG A 92 -6.34 7.99 -12.02
N GLY A 93 -7.67 7.84 -11.89
CA GLY A 93 -8.51 8.63 -10.99
C GLY A 93 -9.42 7.77 -10.11
N ASN A 94 -10.03 8.39 -9.12
CA ASN A 94 -10.93 7.72 -8.17
C ASN A 94 -12.32 7.48 -8.74
N ASP A 95 -12.83 8.44 -9.53
CA ASP A 95 -14.19 8.44 -10.03
C ASP A 95 -14.21 8.72 -11.53
N PRO A 96 -15.28 8.31 -12.24
CA PRO A 96 -15.45 8.71 -13.63
C PRO A 96 -15.91 10.17 -13.71
N VAL A 97 -15.47 10.90 -14.73
CA VAL A 97 -16.07 12.16 -15.11
C VAL A 97 -17.53 11.90 -15.50
N MET A 98 -18.46 12.55 -14.79
CA MET A 98 -19.87 12.37 -15.03
C MET A 98 -20.39 13.40 -16.07
N PRO A 99 -21.34 13.00 -16.94
CA PRO A 99 -22.02 13.94 -17.83
C PRO A 99 -22.60 15.13 -17.06
N LYS A 100 -22.67 16.28 -17.72
CA LYS A 100 -23.16 17.53 -17.12
C LYS A 100 -24.54 17.35 -16.46
N GLY A 101 -24.63 17.70 -15.18
CA GLY A 101 -25.86 17.61 -14.37
C GLY A 101 -26.04 16.29 -13.62
N ALA A 102 -25.41 15.21 -14.00
CA ALA A 102 -25.45 13.96 -13.25
C ALA A 102 -24.50 14.01 -12.03
N LYS A 103 -24.96 13.56 -10.86
CA LYS A 103 -24.19 13.54 -9.62
C LYS A 103 -24.16 12.14 -9.00
N PRO A 104 -23.01 11.64 -8.51
CA PRO A 104 -22.93 10.36 -7.83
C PRO A 104 -23.82 10.26 -6.59
N THR A 105 -24.08 11.42 -5.94
CA THR A 105 -24.92 11.55 -4.75
C THR A 105 -26.38 11.87 -5.05
N SER A 106 -26.77 11.86 -6.33
CA SER A 106 -28.15 12.13 -6.75
C SER A 106 -29.11 11.08 -6.19
N LYS A 107 -30.33 11.54 -5.84
CA LYS A 107 -31.46 10.65 -5.54
C LYS A 107 -32.26 10.26 -6.78
N ASN A 108 -31.92 10.82 -7.95
CA ASN A 108 -32.54 10.50 -9.22
C ASN A 108 -32.12 9.10 -9.67
N PRO A 109 -33.05 8.16 -9.90
CA PRO A 109 -32.73 6.81 -10.35
C PRO A 109 -31.92 6.76 -11.65
N GLY A 110 -32.13 7.67 -12.59
CA GLY A 110 -31.36 7.76 -13.83
C GLY A 110 -29.89 8.12 -13.60
N ASP A 111 -29.62 9.03 -12.66
CA ASP A 111 -28.24 9.38 -12.29
C ASP A 111 -27.53 8.21 -11.58
N ILE A 112 -28.24 7.51 -10.70
CA ILE A 112 -27.72 6.31 -10.01
C ILE A 112 -27.37 5.23 -11.04
N GLN A 113 -28.27 4.96 -12.00
CA GLN A 113 -28.02 3.98 -13.06
C GLN A 113 -26.82 4.37 -13.92
N LEU A 114 -26.72 5.65 -14.31
CA LEU A 114 -25.60 6.15 -15.08
C LEU A 114 -24.30 6.04 -14.30
N TRP A 115 -24.29 6.46 -13.03
CA TRP A 115 -23.15 6.31 -12.13
C TRP A 115 -22.69 4.86 -12.04
N THR A 116 -23.59 3.93 -11.80
CA THR A 116 -23.30 2.49 -11.71
C THR A 116 -22.67 1.96 -13.00
N LYS A 117 -23.26 2.33 -14.17
CA LYS A 117 -22.71 1.97 -15.48
C LYS A 117 -21.28 2.52 -15.69
N MET A 118 -21.06 3.77 -15.35
CA MET A 118 -19.74 4.41 -15.47
C MET A 118 -18.71 3.76 -14.53
N ARG A 119 -19.10 3.43 -13.31
CA ARG A 119 -18.23 2.71 -12.38
C ARG A 119 -17.85 1.33 -12.89
N HIS A 120 -18.79 0.54 -13.41
CA HIS A 120 -18.47 -0.76 -14.00
C HIS A 120 -17.51 -0.63 -15.19
N LYS A 121 -17.73 0.35 -16.09
CA LYS A 121 -16.80 0.65 -17.19
C LYS A 121 -15.40 1.01 -16.67
N MET A 122 -15.34 1.78 -15.58
CA MET A 122 -14.11 2.26 -14.99
C MET A 122 -13.29 1.15 -14.31
N THR A 123 -13.94 0.15 -13.70
CA THR A 123 -13.28 -0.92 -12.96
C THR A 123 -12.92 -2.13 -13.82
N ALA A 124 -13.58 -2.29 -14.98
CA ALA A 124 -13.36 -3.43 -15.89
C ALA A 124 -11.88 -3.65 -16.31
N PRO A 125 -11.07 -2.60 -16.62
CA PRO A 125 -9.67 -2.79 -17.00
C PRO A 125 -8.83 -3.54 -15.98
N MET A 126 -9.12 -3.40 -14.68
CA MET A 126 -8.36 -4.07 -13.63
C MET A 126 -8.38 -5.60 -13.76
N LEU A 127 -9.43 -6.19 -14.37
CA LEU A 127 -9.57 -7.65 -14.53
C LEU A 127 -8.51 -8.25 -15.46
N SER A 128 -8.04 -7.49 -16.46
CA SER A 128 -7.03 -7.91 -17.44
C SER A 128 -5.59 -7.77 -16.93
N HIS A 129 -5.38 -6.98 -15.87
CA HIS A 129 -4.05 -6.76 -15.34
C HIS A 129 -3.58 -7.89 -14.40
N PRO A 130 -2.25 -8.07 -14.26
CA PRO A 130 -1.69 -8.99 -13.27
C PRO A 130 -2.15 -8.60 -11.87
N SER A 131 -2.31 -9.60 -11.01
CA SER A 131 -2.65 -9.41 -9.60
C SER A 131 -1.82 -10.38 -8.77
N PHE A 132 -1.05 -9.85 -7.82
CA PHE A 132 -0.32 -10.71 -6.91
C PHE A 132 -1.28 -11.57 -6.05
N VAL A 133 -2.50 -11.09 -5.79
CA VAL A 133 -3.52 -11.84 -5.04
C VAL A 133 -4.02 -13.04 -5.83
N LYS A 134 -4.30 -12.88 -7.16
CA LYS A 134 -4.61 -14.03 -8.04
C LYS A 134 -3.48 -15.05 -8.02
N THR A 135 -2.24 -14.58 -8.03
CA THR A 135 -1.05 -15.43 -7.99
C THR A 135 -0.92 -16.17 -6.65
N LEU A 136 -1.16 -15.51 -5.52
CA LEU A 136 -1.19 -16.16 -4.20
C LEU A 136 -2.27 -17.25 -4.14
N LYS A 137 -3.50 -16.93 -4.55
CA LYS A 137 -4.62 -17.89 -4.59
C LYS A 137 -4.26 -19.13 -5.41
N SER A 138 -3.68 -18.94 -6.61
CA SER A 138 -3.26 -20.04 -7.49
C SER A 138 -2.15 -20.90 -6.87
N ASN A 139 -1.44 -20.39 -5.88
CA ASN A 139 -0.41 -21.09 -5.11
C ASN A 139 -0.89 -21.62 -3.76
N GLY A 140 -2.22 -21.73 -3.57
CA GLY A 140 -2.83 -22.37 -2.41
C GLY A 140 -3.06 -21.49 -1.18
N TYR A 141 -2.85 -20.19 -1.28
CA TYR A 141 -3.16 -19.25 -0.20
C TYR A 141 -4.66 -19.03 -0.07
N ALA A 142 -5.17 -19.01 1.15
CA ALA A 142 -6.43 -18.34 1.46
C ALA A 142 -6.16 -16.81 1.47
N THR A 143 -7.07 -16.02 0.91
CA THR A 143 -6.85 -14.59 0.74
C THR A 143 -8.07 -13.80 1.18
N LEU A 144 -7.91 -12.88 2.15
CA LEU A 144 -8.99 -12.07 2.69
C LEU A 144 -8.83 -10.60 2.28
N GLN A 145 -9.88 -10.01 1.70
CA GLN A 145 -9.99 -8.57 1.55
C GLN A 145 -10.82 -7.97 2.69
N THR A 146 -10.28 -6.91 3.32
CA THR A 146 -11.02 -6.07 4.25
C THR A 146 -10.76 -4.59 3.95
N GLY A 147 -11.72 -3.74 4.31
CA GLY A 147 -11.58 -2.30 4.19
C GLY A 147 -11.72 -1.79 2.77
N LYS A 148 -10.86 -0.86 2.42
CA LYS A 148 -10.92 -0.09 1.18
C LYS A 148 -10.58 -0.93 -0.04
N TRP A 149 -11.45 -0.84 -1.04
CA TRP A 149 -11.29 -1.51 -2.33
C TRP A 149 -12.12 -0.78 -3.40
N TRP A 150 -11.50 -0.49 -4.55
CA TRP A 150 -12.10 0.36 -5.59
C TRP A 150 -12.54 -0.40 -6.85
N GLU A 151 -12.09 -1.65 -7.05
CA GLU A 151 -12.12 -2.35 -8.34
C GLU A 151 -13.25 -3.40 -8.41
N GLY A 152 -14.46 -3.04 -8.01
CA GLY A 152 -15.61 -3.96 -8.05
C GLY A 152 -15.50 -5.07 -7.00
N ASN A 153 -15.94 -6.29 -7.35
CA ASN A 153 -15.92 -7.41 -6.42
C ASN A 153 -14.50 -7.95 -6.23
N PRO A 154 -13.93 -7.93 -5.01
CA PRO A 154 -12.57 -8.44 -4.75
C PRO A 154 -12.37 -9.92 -5.12
N VAL A 155 -13.43 -10.73 -5.10
CA VAL A 155 -13.35 -12.16 -5.46
C VAL A 155 -12.89 -12.34 -6.91
N ASP A 156 -13.25 -11.44 -7.82
CA ASP A 156 -12.84 -11.44 -9.22
C ASP A 156 -11.33 -11.13 -9.39
N HIS A 157 -10.73 -10.56 -8.35
CA HIS A 157 -9.32 -10.17 -8.30
C HIS A 157 -8.42 -11.13 -7.51
N GLY A 158 -8.97 -12.28 -7.07
CA GLY A 158 -8.20 -13.36 -6.46
C GLY A 158 -8.42 -13.53 -4.97
N PHE A 159 -9.26 -12.73 -4.32
CA PHE A 159 -9.61 -12.97 -2.93
C PHE A 159 -10.55 -14.19 -2.80
N THR A 160 -10.30 -15.03 -1.80
CA THR A 160 -11.19 -16.18 -1.47
C THR A 160 -12.33 -15.74 -0.58
N ASP A 161 -12.08 -14.73 0.25
CA ASP A 161 -13.02 -14.11 1.17
C ASP A 161 -12.92 -12.58 1.04
N ALA A 162 -14.06 -11.90 1.10
CA ALA A 162 -14.11 -10.44 0.99
C ALA A 162 -15.21 -9.87 1.88
N MET A 163 -14.92 -8.73 2.51
CA MET A 163 -15.94 -7.92 3.19
C MET A 163 -16.67 -7.00 2.24
N THR A 164 -15.95 -6.51 1.21
CA THR A 164 -16.49 -5.62 0.19
C THR A 164 -17.18 -6.43 -0.91
N HIS A 165 -18.32 -5.96 -1.39
CA HIS A 165 -19.04 -6.55 -2.52
C HIS A 165 -18.80 -5.83 -3.83
N GLY A 166 -18.32 -4.56 -3.77
CA GLY A 166 -18.05 -3.73 -4.93
C GLY A 166 -19.31 -3.28 -5.68
N ASP A 167 -20.47 -3.35 -5.03
CA ASP A 167 -21.75 -2.92 -5.60
C ASP A 167 -21.94 -1.41 -5.38
N PRO A 168 -21.91 -0.57 -6.45
CA PRO A 168 -22.10 0.87 -6.33
C PRO A 168 -23.44 1.26 -5.71
N THR A 169 -24.49 0.44 -5.87
CA THR A 169 -25.84 0.71 -5.32
C THR A 169 -25.91 0.52 -3.81
N ARG A 170 -24.94 -0.23 -3.24
CA ARG A 170 -24.81 -0.52 -1.80
C ARG A 170 -23.71 0.33 -1.12
N GLY A 171 -23.34 1.47 -1.72
CA GLY A 171 -22.21 2.26 -1.23
C GLY A 171 -20.84 1.74 -1.63
N GLY A 172 -20.76 0.76 -2.54
CA GLY A 172 -19.55 0.08 -2.96
C GLY A 172 -18.62 0.89 -3.85
N ARG A 173 -18.58 2.22 -3.70
CA ARG A 173 -17.64 3.07 -4.42
C ARG A 173 -16.19 2.72 -4.06
N HIS A 174 -15.90 2.50 -2.78
CA HIS A 174 -14.56 2.30 -2.27
C HIS A 174 -14.48 1.39 -1.05
N GLY A 175 -15.51 0.55 -0.82
CA GLY A 175 -15.38 -0.45 0.24
C GLY A 175 -16.66 -0.96 0.89
N ASP A 176 -17.85 -0.38 0.65
CA ASP A 176 -19.15 -0.76 1.25
C ASP A 176 -19.02 -1.27 2.71
N GLU A 177 -19.50 -2.50 3.02
CA GLU A 177 -19.38 -3.13 4.34
C GLU A 177 -17.91 -3.36 4.78
N GLY A 178 -16.98 -3.41 3.82
CA GLY A 178 -15.54 -3.51 4.13
C GLY A 178 -15.03 -2.37 5.00
N LEU A 179 -15.62 -1.18 4.88
CA LEU A 179 -15.22 0.00 5.66
C LEU A 179 -15.53 -0.11 7.17
N LEU A 180 -16.28 -1.12 7.59
CA LEU A 180 -16.57 -1.39 9.01
C LEU A 180 -15.37 -1.99 9.74
N ILE A 181 -14.42 -2.61 9.01
CA ILE A 181 -13.23 -3.19 9.64
C ILE A 181 -12.42 -2.12 10.39
N GLY A 182 -11.91 -2.45 11.56
CA GLY A 182 -11.17 -1.53 12.42
C GLY A 182 -12.04 -0.47 13.12
N ARG A 183 -13.07 0.04 12.45
CA ARG A 183 -13.99 1.04 13.03
C ARG A 183 -15.12 0.44 13.89
N LYS A 184 -15.61 -0.73 13.53
CA LYS A 184 -16.76 -1.38 14.19
C LYS A 184 -16.47 -2.81 14.59
N THR A 185 -15.60 -3.51 13.87
CA THR A 185 -15.33 -4.92 14.11
C THR A 185 -13.96 -5.34 13.60
N MET A 186 -13.34 -6.31 14.27
CA MET A 186 -12.19 -7.08 13.80
C MET A 186 -12.56 -8.55 13.56
N GLN A 187 -13.81 -8.94 13.82
CA GLN A 187 -14.28 -10.32 13.80
C GLN A 187 -14.04 -11.04 12.46
N PRO A 188 -14.23 -10.41 11.28
CA PRO A 188 -13.95 -11.07 9.99
C PRO A 188 -12.50 -11.56 9.85
N ILE A 189 -11.53 -10.83 10.39
CA ILE A 189 -10.12 -11.25 10.39
C ILE A 189 -9.92 -12.43 11.34
N VAL A 190 -10.50 -12.36 12.55
CA VAL A 190 -10.43 -13.43 13.55
C VAL A 190 -10.97 -14.73 12.97
N ASP A 191 -12.18 -14.69 12.41
CA ASP A 191 -12.85 -15.86 11.83
C ASP A 191 -12.08 -16.44 10.64
N PHE A 192 -11.51 -15.58 9.80
CA PHE A 192 -10.72 -15.99 8.66
C PHE A 192 -9.43 -16.72 9.08
N VAL A 193 -8.67 -16.13 10.02
CA VAL A 193 -7.44 -16.75 10.56
C VAL A 193 -7.75 -18.10 11.20
N ASP A 194 -8.83 -18.20 11.97
CA ASP A 194 -9.24 -19.45 12.62
C ASP A 194 -9.60 -20.53 11.61
N ARG A 195 -10.30 -20.17 10.52
CA ARG A 195 -10.61 -21.10 9.43
C ARG A 195 -9.36 -21.54 8.67
N ALA A 196 -8.45 -20.63 8.36
CA ALA A 196 -7.19 -20.93 7.66
C ALA A 196 -6.31 -21.86 8.50
N GLN A 197 -6.14 -21.55 9.81
CA GLN A 197 -5.37 -22.39 10.74
C GLN A 197 -5.97 -23.79 10.85
N LYS A 198 -7.30 -23.93 10.97
CA LYS A 198 -7.97 -25.24 11.04
C LYS A 198 -7.73 -26.10 9.79
N LYS A 199 -7.50 -25.48 8.64
CA LYS A 199 -7.22 -26.14 7.36
C LYS A 199 -5.72 -26.33 7.09
N ASP A 200 -4.85 -25.90 8.00
CA ASP A 200 -3.39 -25.82 7.80
C ASP A 200 -3.03 -25.12 6.48
N GLN A 201 -3.74 -24.03 6.17
CA GLN A 201 -3.62 -23.29 4.93
C GLN A 201 -2.90 -21.96 5.16
N PRO A 202 -1.83 -21.63 4.40
CA PRO A 202 -1.21 -20.32 4.47
C PRO A 202 -2.20 -19.25 4.00
N PHE A 203 -2.11 -18.05 4.57
CA PHE A 203 -3.06 -17.00 4.26
C PHE A 203 -2.39 -15.65 3.95
N PHE A 204 -3.13 -14.84 3.21
CA PHE A 204 -2.87 -13.43 2.98
C PHE A 204 -4.06 -12.60 3.45
N ILE A 205 -3.80 -11.54 4.22
CA ILE A 205 -4.80 -10.57 4.66
C ILE A 205 -4.46 -9.20 4.08
N TRP A 206 -5.38 -8.63 3.32
CA TRP A 206 -5.41 -7.24 2.94
C TRP A 206 -6.17 -6.47 4.01
N TYR A 207 -5.44 -5.82 4.93
CA TYR A 207 -6.01 -4.96 5.95
C TYR A 207 -5.94 -3.50 5.48
N GLY A 208 -6.83 -3.14 4.56
CA GLY A 208 -6.96 -1.80 3.99
C GLY A 208 -7.99 -0.97 4.74
N VAL A 209 -7.79 -0.78 6.04
CA VAL A 209 -8.73 -0.07 6.90
C VAL A 209 -8.95 1.38 6.47
N PHE A 210 -10.17 1.89 6.67
CA PHE A 210 -10.51 3.29 6.36
C PHE A 210 -10.10 4.22 7.51
N LEU A 211 -8.83 4.10 7.94
CA LEU A 211 -8.17 4.89 8.99
C LEU A 211 -6.75 5.28 8.52
N PRO A 212 -6.26 6.46 8.85
CA PRO A 212 -6.93 7.56 9.56
C PRO A 212 -7.84 8.45 8.70
N HIS A 213 -8.23 8.03 7.48
CA HIS A 213 -9.10 8.79 6.58
C HIS A 213 -10.33 9.35 7.30
N SER A 214 -10.81 10.52 6.88
CA SER A 214 -12.05 11.11 7.41
C SER A 214 -13.28 10.21 7.18
N PRO A 215 -14.31 10.24 8.07
CA PRO A 215 -14.44 11.16 9.21
C PRO A 215 -13.42 10.88 10.31
N HIS A 216 -12.91 11.94 10.92
CA HIS A 216 -12.01 11.81 12.07
C HIS A 216 -12.86 11.67 13.34
N ASP A 217 -13.35 10.45 13.57
CA ASP A 217 -14.35 10.08 14.57
C ASP A 217 -13.83 8.99 15.53
N ALA A 218 -12.51 8.98 15.78
CA ALA A 218 -11.91 8.12 16.79
C ALA A 218 -12.64 8.24 18.13
N PRO A 219 -12.68 7.17 18.95
CA PRO A 219 -13.24 7.23 20.29
C PRO A 219 -12.69 8.40 21.11
N ASP A 220 -13.56 9.06 21.91
CA ASP A 220 -13.19 10.25 22.69
C ASP A 220 -11.95 10.03 23.55
N ARG A 221 -11.75 8.83 24.11
CA ARG A 221 -10.54 8.50 24.90
C ARG A 221 -9.23 8.74 24.15
N LEU A 222 -9.23 8.60 22.82
CA LEU A 222 -8.05 8.86 21.98
C LEU A 222 -7.93 10.34 21.65
N TYR A 223 -9.05 11.02 21.38
CA TYR A 223 -9.07 12.46 21.18
C TYR A 223 -8.55 13.22 22.41
N GLU A 224 -8.90 12.78 23.62
CA GLU A 224 -8.42 13.35 24.88
C GLU A 224 -6.88 13.34 25.00
N ASN A 225 -6.18 12.39 24.36
CA ASN A 225 -4.71 12.36 24.34
C ASN A 225 -4.09 13.54 23.57
N TYR A 226 -4.85 14.21 22.70
CA TYR A 226 -4.30 15.18 21.73
C TYR A 226 -4.93 16.58 21.80
N LYS A 227 -6.12 16.73 22.39
CA LYS A 227 -6.90 17.98 22.34
C LYS A 227 -6.15 19.21 22.85
N ASP A 228 -5.26 19.04 23.86
CA ASP A 228 -4.54 20.13 24.51
C ASP A 228 -3.14 20.36 23.94
N ILE A 229 -2.62 19.44 23.09
CA ILE A 229 -1.27 19.50 22.55
C ILE A 229 -1.24 19.69 21.03
N ALA A 230 -2.31 19.38 20.33
CA ALA A 230 -2.41 19.59 18.89
C ALA A 230 -2.64 21.09 18.58
N PRO A 231 -2.17 21.57 17.41
CA PRO A 231 -2.30 22.98 17.04
C PRO A 231 -3.75 23.44 16.83
N ASN A 232 -4.67 22.52 16.62
CA ASN A 232 -6.10 22.77 16.43
C ASN A 232 -6.91 21.46 16.55
N GLU A 233 -8.24 21.58 16.71
CA GLU A 233 -9.13 20.43 16.87
C GLU A 233 -9.08 19.46 15.70
N SER A 234 -8.99 19.95 14.46
CA SER A 234 -8.93 19.08 13.27
C SER A 234 -7.70 18.18 13.32
N THR A 235 -6.55 18.71 13.71
CA THR A 235 -5.31 17.95 13.86
C THR A 235 -5.40 16.97 15.03
N ALA A 236 -5.97 17.38 16.18
CA ALA A 236 -6.15 16.48 17.32
C ALA A 236 -7.01 15.25 16.96
N ARG A 237 -8.11 15.47 16.26
CA ARG A 237 -8.98 14.38 15.78
C ARG A 237 -8.30 13.47 14.76
N TYR A 238 -7.51 14.03 13.87
CA TYR A 238 -6.71 13.26 12.92
C TYR A 238 -5.65 12.40 13.65
N TRP A 239 -4.90 12.97 14.61
CA TRP A 239 -3.93 12.23 15.39
C TRP A 239 -4.58 11.09 16.19
N ALA A 240 -5.77 11.32 16.74
CA ALA A 240 -6.56 10.29 17.39
C ALA A 240 -6.95 9.14 16.45
N ASN A 241 -7.26 9.45 15.17
CA ASN A 241 -7.52 8.41 14.16
C ASN A 241 -6.25 7.64 13.80
N VAL A 242 -5.08 8.26 13.81
CA VAL A 242 -3.79 7.57 13.61
C VAL A 242 -3.50 6.59 14.75
N GLU A 243 -3.68 7.02 16.00
CA GLU A 243 -3.54 6.13 17.16
C GLU A 243 -4.57 4.99 17.12
N TRP A 244 -5.81 5.27 16.68
CA TRP A 244 -6.83 4.23 16.53
C TRP A 244 -6.44 3.18 15.49
N PHE A 245 -5.88 3.60 14.35
CA PHE A 245 -5.32 2.67 13.36
C PHE A 245 -4.25 1.76 13.98
N ASP A 246 -3.33 2.33 14.75
CA ASP A 246 -2.26 1.58 15.43
C ASP A 246 -2.84 0.53 16.41
N GLU A 247 -3.86 0.89 17.20
CA GLU A 247 -4.53 -0.04 18.10
C GLU A 247 -5.10 -1.25 17.35
N THR A 248 -5.77 -1.01 16.22
CA THR A 248 -6.36 -2.10 15.41
C THR A 248 -5.30 -3.00 14.78
N CYS A 249 -4.14 -2.46 14.40
CA CYS A 249 -2.98 -3.26 13.99
C CYS A 249 -2.47 -4.12 15.16
N GLY A 250 -2.46 -3.56 16.38
CA GLY A 250 -2.13 -4.27 17.62
C GLY A 250 -3.06 -5.46 17.88
N GLU A 251 -4.36 -5.32 17.62
CA GLU A 251 -5.34 -6.41 17.77
C GLU A 251 -5.02 -7.59 16.83
N ILE A 252 -4.66 -7.32 15.57
CA ILE A 252 -4.25 -8.37 14.62
C ILE A 252 -3.01 -9.11 15.14
N VAL A 253 -1.98 -8.35 15.55
CA VAL A 253 -0.73 -8.92 16.09
C VAL A 253 -1.01 -9.76 17.34
N ALA A 254 -1.85 -9.28 18.26
CA ALA A 254 -2.21 -9.98 19.48
C ALA A 254 -2.95 -11.29 19.18
N HIS A 255 -3.89 -11.27 18.22
CA HIS A 255 -4.61 -12.47 17.79
C HIS A 255 -3.66 -13.52 17.20
N LEU A 256 -2.76 -13.13 16.30
CA LEU A 256 -1.78 -14.04 15.70
C LEU A 256 -0.80 -14.62 16.73
N LYS A 257 -0.38 -13.83 17.72
CA LYS A 257 0.42 -14.32 18.86
C LYS A 257 -0.35 -15.36 19.68
N LYS A 258 -1.60 -15.06 20.02
CA LYS A 258 -2.47 -16.00 20.76
C LYS A 258 -2.67 -17.33 20.03
N LYS A 259 -2.67 -17.30 18.69
CA LYS A 259 -2.80 -18.49 17.84
C LYS A 259 -1.46 -19.21 17.55
N GLY A 260 -0.32 -18.67 18.00
CA GLY A 260 1.01 -19.22 17.70
C GLY A 260 1.44 -19.04 16.24
N LEU A 261 0.81 -18.11 15.52
CA LEU A 261 1.06 -17.87 14.08
C LEU A 261 2.00 -16.69 13.82
N TYR A 262 2.26 -15.83 14.82
CA TYR A 262 3.04 -14.62 14.66
C TYR A 262 4.44 -14.85 14.06
N ASP A 263 5.16 -15.84 14.53
CA ASP A 263 6.54 -16.14 14.10
C ASP A 263 6.63 -16.65 12.65
N ASN A 264 5.53 -17.12 12.08
CA ASN A 264 5.43 -17.53 10.67
C ASN A 264 4.57 -16.55 9.86
N THR A 265 4.44 -15.31 10.33
CA THR A 265 3.68 -14.26 9.64
C THR A 265 4.59 -13.11 9.26
N ILE A 266 4.54 -12.72 7.99
CA ILE A 266 5.20 -11.55 7.44
C ILE A 266 4.23 -10.39 7.50
N PHE A 267 4.68 -9.27 8.05
CA PHE A 267 3.94 -8.01 8.03
C PHE A 267 4.56 -7.08 7.01
N VAL A 268 3.75 -6.52 6.12
CA VAL A 268 4.13 -5.48 5.17
C VAL A 268 3.27 -4.26 5.46
N TYR A 269 3.86 -3.09 5.45
CA TYR A 269 3.17 -1.83 5.72
C TYR A 269 3.47 -0.77 4.68
N THR A 270 2.47 0.03 4.32
CA THR A 270 2.56 1.34 3.66
C THR A 270 1.27 2.13 3.87
N CYS A 271 1.27 3.42 3.48
CA CYS A 271 0.05 4.22 3.30
C CYS A 271 -0.30 4.33 1.81
N ASP A 272 -1.58 4.48 1.48
CA ASP A 272 -2.04 4.61 0.09
C ASP A 272 -1.63 5.95 -0.56
N ASN A 273 -1.60 7.03 0.20
CA ASN A 273 -1.09 8.35 -0.18
C ASN A 273 -0.81 9.22 1.05
N GLY A 274 0.00 10.25 0.87
CA GLY A 274 0.27 11.20 1.92
C GLY A 274 -0.95 12.09 2.25
N TRP A 275 -0.90 12.69 3.43
CA TRP A 275 -1.95 13.55 3.95
C TRP A 275 -1.37 14.64 4.85
N LEU A 276 -2.05 15.80 4.86
CA LEU A 276 -1.82 16.88 5.83
C LEU A 276 -3.17 17.41 6.28
N PRO A 277 -3.52 17.39 7.57
CA PRO A 277 -4.81 17.89 8.04
C PRO A 277 -4.92 19.41 7.85
N LYS A 278 -6.11 19.87 7.42
CA LYS A 278 -6.43 21.29 7.39
C LYS A 278 -6.95 21.76 8.74
N PRO A 279 -6.59 22.99 9.16
CA PRO A 279 -7.07 23.52 10.44
C PRO A 279 -8.58 23.66 10.54
N ASP A 280 -9.24 24.02 9.43
CA ASP A 280 -10.68 24.32 9.36
C ASP A 280 -11.55 23.13 8.90
N ARG A 281 -10.92 21.97 8.61
CA ARG A 281 -11.57 20.77 8.06
C ARG A 281 -12.26 20.96 6.70
N VAL A 282 -12.04 22.07 6.01
CA VAL A 282 -12.68 22.39 4.73
C VAL A 282 -11.77 22.00 3.56
N GLY A 283 -12.27 21.13 2.69
CA GLY A 283 -11.60 20.71 1.45
C GLY A 283 -10.29 19.97 1.65
N LYS A 284 -9.58 19.67 0.53
CA LYS A 284 -8.28 19.01 0.58
C LYS A 284 -7.19 20.01 1.02
N PRO A 285 -6.20 19.56 1.78
CA PRO A 285 -5.05 20.39 2.12
C PRO A 285 -4.23 20.73 0.87
N ILE A 286 -3.69 21.94 0.84
CA ILE A 286 -2.71 22.36 -0.16
C ILE A 286 -1.41 21.58 0.10
N ARG A 287 -0.68 21.20 -0.98
CA ARG A 287 0.61 20.49 -0.89
C ARG A 287 0.53 19.12 -0.20
N SER A 288 -0.57 18.41 -0.34
CA SER A 288 -0.84 17.12 0.29
C SER A 288 -1.38 16.12 -0.73
N LYS A 289 -2.32 15.25 -0.35
CA LYS A 289 -3.04 14.32 -1.25
C LYS A 289 -3.42 14.99 -2.58
N ARG A 290 -3.20 14.29 -3.71
CA ARG A 290 -3.43 14.73 -5.09
C ARG A 290 -2.39 15.74 -5.61
N GLU A 291 -1.31 15.98 -4.87
CA GLU A 291 -0.23 16.87 -5.27
C GLU A 291 1.10 16.12 -5.37
N PRO A 292 2.04 16.58 -6.23
CA PRO A 292 3.35 15.93 -6.40
C PRO A 292 4.34 16.21 -5.27
N THR A 293 3.91 16.83 -4.18
CA THR A 293 4.75 17.22 -3.05
C THR A 293 5.11 16.04 -2.15
N GLU A 294 6.19 16.16 -1.35
CA GLU A 294 6.59 15.11 -0.39
C GLU A 294 5.42 14.72 0.54
N MET A 295 4.63 15.70 0.98
CA MET A 295 3.43 15.43 1.81
C MET A 295 2.30 14.69 1.07
N GLY A 296 2.36 14.62 -0.27
CA GLY A 296 1.38 13.87 -1.08
C GLY A 296 1.87 12.49 -1.48
N ILE A 297 3.17 12.33 -1.76
CA ILE A 297 3.72 11.14 -2.41
C ILE A 297 4.60 10.27 -1.52
N ARG A 298 5.16 10.81 -0.42
CA ARG A 298 6.05 10.06 0.47
C ARG A 298 5.25 9.28 1.51
N THR A 299 5.68 8.05 1.77
CA THR A 299 5.13 7.16 2.81
C THR A 299 6.24 6.23 3.30
N PRO A 300 6.37 5.93 4.60
CA PRO A 300 7.27 4.89 5.04
C PRO A 300 6.77 3.52 4.57
N ILE A 301 7.71 2.63 4.26
CA ILE A 301 7.43 1.24 3.89
C ILE A 301 8.25 0.33 4.79
N PHE A 302 7.64 -0.68 5.41
CA PHE A 302 8.41 -1.69 6.13
C PHE A 302 7.95 -3.11 5.83
N VAL A 303 8.88 -4.04 6.00
CA VAL A 303 8.65 -5.49 5.93
C VAL A 303 9.25 -6.14 7.16
N THR A 304 8.46 -6.92 7.90
CA THR A 304 8.87 -7.54 9.17
C THR A 304 8.54 -9.03 9.16
N HIS A 305 9.51 -9.84 9.57
CA HIS A 305 9.31 -11.26 9.87
C HIS A 305 10.26 -11.71 10.96
N ALA A 306 9.72 -12.26 12.04
CA ALA A 306 10.49 -12.58 13.25
C ALA A 306 11.71 -13.49 13.01
N LYS A 307 11.67 -14.35 11.98
CA LYS A 307 12.71 -15.37 11.75
C LYS A 307 13.68 -15.06 10.62
N THR A 308 13.26 -14.30 9.60
CA THR A 308 14.02 -14.19 8.34
C THR A 308 14.38 -12.76 7.94
N ILE A 309 13.81 -11.75 8.57
CA ILE A 309 14.14 -10.36 8.30
C ILE A 309 14.86 -9.76 9.49
N GLN A 310 16.09 -9.33 9.25
CA GLN A 310 16.88 -8.64 10.26
C GLN A 310 16.43 -7.17 10.36
N ALA A 311 16.27 -6.69 11.59
CA ALA A 311 15.92 -5.30 11.86
C ALA A 311 16.97 -4.36 11.28
N ARG A 312 16.52 -3.41 10.45
CA ARG A 312 17.36 -2.41 9.80
C ARG A 312 16.55 -1.20 9.37
N ARG A 313 17.05 -0.01 9.66
CA ARG A 313 16.47 1.27 9.23
C ARG A 313 17.26 1.82 8.04
N GLU A 314 16.57 2.17 6.95
CA GLU A 314 17.13 2.67 5.70
C GLU A 314 16.66 4.10 5.42
N PRO A 315 17.40 5.12 5.90
CA PRO A 315 16.99 6.52 5.77
C PRO A 315 17.32 7.13 4.40
N LYS A 316 18.05 6.43 3.54
CA LYS A 316 18.54 6.99 2.26
C LYS A 316 18.02 6.25 1.04
N ILE A 317 17.76 4.94 1.16
CA ILE A 317 17.34 4.09 0.04
C ILE A 317 15.91 4.43 -0.35
N LEU A 318 15.69 4.56 -1.66
CA LEU A 318 14.37 4.82 -2.23
C LEU A 318 13.61 3.50 -2.40
N ALA A 319 12.46 3.39 -1.77
CA ALA A 319 11.49 2.32 -1.99
C ALA A 319 10.21 2.88 -2.63
N SER A 320 9.45 2.04 -3.29
CA SER A 320 8.18 2.41 -3.91
C SER A 320 7.10 1.40 -3.56
N ASN A 321 5.85 1.82 -3.50
CA ASN A 321 4.73 0.92 -3.25
C ASN A 321 4.58 -0.15 -4.36
N ILE A 322 5.13 0.09 -5.55
CA ILE A 322 5.20 -0.91 -6.63
C ILE A 322 6.07 -2.13 -6.26
N ASP A 323 6.99 -1.99 -5.31
CA ASP A 323 7.90 -3.05 -4.84
C ASP A 323 7.17 -4.08 -3.96
N ILE A 324 6.01 -3.72 -3.41
CA ILE A 324 5.27 -4.52 -2.43
C ILE A 324 4.73 -5.82 -3.04
N ALA A 325 4.12 -5.77 -4.23
CA ALA A 325 3.61 -6.97 -4.90
C ALA A 325 4.71 -8.00 -5.15
N THR A 326 5.85 -7.55 -5.68
CA THR A 326 7.05 -8.37 -5.92
C THR A 326 7.58 -8.97 -4.62
N THR A 327 7.67 -8.15 -3.56
CA THR A 327 8.13 -8.60 -2.24
C THR A 327 7.22 -9.68 -1.66
N ILE A 328 5.90 -9.47 -1.67
CA ILE A 328 4.93 -10.44 -1.14
C ILE A 328 5.03 -11.78 -1.86
N LEU A 329 5.14 -11.78 -3.18
CA LEU A 329 5.30 -13.03 -3.94
C LEU A 329 6.62 -13.72 -3.61
N ASN A 330 7.74 -13.01 -3.59
CA ASN A 330 9.05 -13.56 -3.30
C ASN A 330 9.15 -14.13 -1.86
N VAL A 331 8.57 -13.46 -0.86
CA VAL A 331 8.57 -14.00 0.52
C VAL A 331 7.76 -15.29 0.63
N CYS A 332 6.78 -15.46 -0.24
CA CYS A 332 5.98 -16.69 -0.36
C CYS A 332 6.64 -17.77 -1.23
N GLY A 333 7.85 -17.54 -1.74
CA GLY A 333 8.55 -18.46 -2.64
C GLY A 333 7.92 -18.55 -4.03
N ILE A 334 7.21 -17.51 -4.48
CA ILE A 334 6.50 -17.47 -5.76
C ILE A 334 7.20 -16.44 -6.66
N THR A 335 7.54 -16.86 -7.89
CA THR A 335 8.15 -15.96 -8.88
C THR A 335 7.14 -14.91 -9.34
N PRO A 336 7.45 -13.61 -9.21
CA PRO A 336 6.58 -12.54 -9.71
C PRO A 336 6.42 -12.60 -11.23
N PRO A 337 5.26 -12.21 -11.78
CA PRO A 337 5.08 -11.99 -13.21
C PRO A 337 6.13 -10.99 -13.76
N LYS A 338 6.67 -11.25 -14.95
CA LYS A 338 7.69 -10.39 -15.57
C LYS A 338 7.21 -8.95 -15.86
N THR A 339 5.92 -8.74 -15.90
CA THR A 339 5.29 -7.43 -16.09
C THR A 339 5.36 -6.55 -14.83
N MET A 340 5.55 -7.13 -13.64
CA MET A 340 5.74 -6.37 -12.41
C MET A 340 7.14 -5.77 -12.38
N SER A 341 7.23 -4.45 -12.30
CA SER A 341 8.50 -3.70 -12.36
C SER A 341 9.14 -3.48 -10.97
N GLY A 342 8.46 -3.85 -9.89
CA GLY A 342 8.95 -3.67 -8.53
C GLY A 342 10.13 -4.58 -8.18
N LEU A 343 10.93 -4.15 -7.22
CA LEU A 343 12.03 -4.93 -6.63
C LEU A 343 11.60 -5.58 -5.32
N ASP A 344 12.34 -6.58 -4.86
CA ASP A 344 12.12 -7.17 -3.54
C ASP A 344 12.68 -6.23 -2.45
N LEU A 345 11.82 -5.77 -1.57
CA LEU A 345 12.21 -4.89 -0.45
C LEU A 345 13.22 -5.53 0.49
N ARG A 346 13.37 -6.86 0.49
CA ARG A 346 14.38 -7.56 1.30
C ARG A 346 15.80 -7.46 0.73
N GLU A 347 15.92 -6.91 -0.49
CA GLU A 347 17.18 -6.74 -1.21
C GLU A 347 17.61 -5.26 -1.29
N PRO A 348 17.97 -4.61 -0.16
CA PRO A 348 18.26 -3.16 -0.13
C PRO A 348 19.38 -2.75 -1.10
N LYS A 349 20.33 -3.63 -1.40
CA LYS A 349 21.37 -3.35 -2.40
C LYS A 349 20.81 -3.18 -3.82
N GLU A 350 19.79 -3.93 -4.19
CA GLU A 350 19.15 -3.78 -5.51
C GLU A 350 18.35 -2.49 -5.59
N LEU A 351 17.65 -2.10 -4.50
CA LEU A 351 16.97 -0.81 -4.42
C LEU A 351 17.97 0.36 -4.49
N GLU A 352 19.12 0.23 -3.81
CA GLU A 352 20.19 1.23 -3.84
C GLU A 352 20.76 1.41 -5.26
N LYS A 353 20.95 0.32 -6.01
CA LYS A 353 21.37 0.38 -7.42
C LYS A 353 20.32 1.06 -8.30
N ARG A 354 19.02 0.78 -8.08
CA ARG A 354 17.94 1.47 -8.79
C ARG A 354 17.98 2.98 -8.53
N ASN A 355 18.20 3.40 -7.28
CA ASN A 355 18.36 4.78 -6.80
C ASN A 355 17.41 5.82 -7.44
N LYS A 356 16.22 5.39 -7.84
CA LYS A 356 15.19 6.26 -8.42
C LYS A 356 13.80 5.67 -8.23
N VAL A 357 12.81 6.55 -8.10
CA VAL A 357 11.38 6.21 -8.08
C VAL A 357 10.61 7.20 -8.94
N PHE A 358 9.42 6.78 -9.41
CA PHE A 358 8.57 7.55 -10.30
C PHE A 358 7.14 7.63 -9.78
N VAL A 359 6.47 8.76 -10.05
CA VAL A 359 5.08 9.00 -9.64
C VAL A 359 4.31 9.64 -10.78
N ASP A 360 3.10 9.13 -11.04
CA ASP A 360 2.10 9.77 -11.90
C ASP A 360 1.09 10.54 -11.04
N VAL A 361 0.82 11.77 -11.41
CA VAL A 361 -0.19 12.60 -10.75
C VAL A 361 -1.23 13.01 -11.79
N TYR A 362 -2.43 12.46 -11.65
CA TYR A 362 -3.56 12.76 -12.52
C TYR A 362 -4.66 13.51 -11.77
N GLU A 363 -5.65 14.03 -12.52
CA GLU A 363 -6.84 14.60 -11.93
C GLU A 363 -7.62 13.55 -11.12
N HIS A 364 -8.47 14.02 -10.20
CA HIS A 364 -9.25 13.14 -9.33
C HIS A 364 -10.21 12.24 -10.10
N ASP A 365 -10.84 12.78 -11.14
CA ASP A 365 -11.82 12.07 -11.95
C ASP A 365 -11.22 11.73 -13.33
N SER A 366 -11.49 10.52 -13.81
CA SER A 366 -11.00 10.02 -15.09
C SER A 366 -12.07 10.16 -16.16
N ASP A 367 -11.70 10.77 -17.28
CA ASP A 367 -12.51 10.72 -18.50
C ASP A 367 -12.27 9.35 -19.18
N LEU A 368 -13.28 8.49 -19.13
CA LEU A 368 -13.19 7.12 -19.63
C LEU A 368 -13.11 7.01 -21.16
N GLU A 369 -13.42 8.09 -21.88
CA GLU A 369 -13.29 8.15 -23.34
C GLU A 369 -11.87 8.59 -23.76
N GLN A 370 -11.07 9.13 -22.82
CA GLN A 370 -9.74 9.66 -23.06
C GLN A 370 -8.61 8.82 -22.42
N LEU A 371 -8.89 7.62 -21.93
CA LEU A 371 -7.87 6.77 -21.28
C LEU A 371 -6.71 6.40 -22.23
N ASN A 372 -6.93 6.43 -23.56
CA ASN A 372 -5.88 6.20 -24.54
C ASN A 372 -4.87 7.36 -24.66
N ASN A 373 -5.21 8.54 -24.17
CA ASN A 373 -4.33 9.70 -24.14
C ASN A 373 -3.65 9.80 -22.75
N LEU A 374 -2.34 9.52 -22.71
CA LEU A 374 -1.57 9.52 -21.46
C LEU A 374 -1.42 10.91 -20.83
N ASP A 375 -1.66 11.97 -21.61
CA ASP A 375 -1.55 13.35 -21.12
C ASP A 375 -2.91 13.93 -20.72
N HIS A 376 -4.02 13.24 -21.03
CA HIS A 376 -5.34 13.70 -20.59
C HIS A 376 -5.48 13.57 -19.06
N GLY A 377 -5.81 14.66 -18.42
CA GLY A 377 -5.91 14.74 -16.96
C GLY A 377 -4.56 14.64 -16.21
N LEU A 378 -3.44 14.68 -16.93
CA LEU A 378 -2.12 14.69 -16.31
C LEU A 378 -1.87 16.02 -15.61
N LYS A 379 -1.55 15.98 -14.33
CA LYS A 379 -1.09 17.13 -13.53
C LYS A 379 0.43 17.21 -13.46
N ALA A 380 1.07 16.08 -13.23
CA ALA A 380 2.53 16.00 -13.16
C ALA A 380 3.04 14.56 -13.32
N ARG A 381 4.28 14.43 -13.74
CA ARG A 381 5.13 13.24 -13.55
C ARG A 381 6.33 13.61 -12.68
N VAL A 382 6.66 12.75 -11.75
CA VAL A 382 7.76 12.97 -10.81
C VAL A 382 8.81 11.90 -10.97
N VAL A 383 10.08 12.31 -10.99
CA VAL A 383 11.20 11.41 -10.74
C VAL A 383 12.00 11.90 -9.54
N ILE A 384 12.33 10.97 -8.64
CA ILE A 384 13.26 11.21 -7.55
C ILE A 384 14.47 10.31 -7.79
N ARG A 385 15.66 10.91 -7.89
CA ARG A 385 16.95 10.22 -7.99
C ARG A 385 17.85 10.65 -6.85
N GLY A 386 18.18 9.74 -5.97
CA GLY A 386 18.90 10.11 -4.74
C GLY A 386 18.11 11.15 -3.94
N TRP A 387 18.60 12.37 -3.86
CA TRP A 387 17.93 13.48 -3.16
C TRP A 387 17.39 14.56 -4.12
N ASP A 388 17.56 14.39 -5.40
CA ASP A 388 17.07 15.32 -6.42
C ASP A 388 15.69 14.87 -6.90
N LYS A 389 14.74 15.80 -6.91
CA LYS A 389 13.35 15.59 -7.34
C LYS A 389 13.01 16.53 -8.46
N LEU A 390 12.59 15.98 -9.59
CA LEU A 390 11.99 16.74 -10.69
C LEU A 390 10.47 16.48 -10.71
N VAL A 391 9.73 17.57 -10.75
CA VAL A 391 8.28 17.59 -11.04
C VAL A 391 8.10 18.18 -12.44
N SER A 392 7.64 17.37 -13.39
CA SER A 392 7.32 17.78 -14.75
C SER A 392 5.82 17.92 -14.89
N THR A 393 5.35 19.14 -15.17
CA THR A 393 3.93 19.46 -15.41
C THR A 393 3.71 19.81 -16.88
N PRO A 394 2.48 19.87 -17.38
CA PRO A 394 2.19 20.36 -18.73
C PRO A 394 2.64 21.78 -19.01
N THR A 395 2.85 22.59 -17.98
CA THR A 395 3.19 24.03 -18.09
C THR A 395 4.62 24.38 -17.70
N GLY A 396 5.39 23.41 -17.15
CA GLY A 396 6.77 23.69 -16.73
C GLY A 396 7.38 22.59 -15.88
N LYS A 397 8.59 22.83 -15.43
CA LYS A 397 9.38 21.90 -14.63
C LYS A 397 9.86 22.57 -13.36
N GLU A 398 9.83 21.82 -12.24
CA GLU A 398 10.31 22.25 -10.93
C GLU A 398 11.35 21.25 -10.43
N LEU A 399 12.44 21.75 -9.87
CA LEU A 399 13.54 20.95 -9.33
C LEU A 399 13.73 21.23 -7.85
N TYR A 400 13.86 20.17 -7.04
CA TYR A 400 14.04 20.27 -5.59
C TYR A 400 15.21 19.41 -5.12
N GLN A 401 15.87 19.85 -4.02
CA GLN A 401 16.93 19.09 -3.36
C GLN A 401 16.46 18.66 -1.96
N LEU A 402 15.88 17.48 -1.87
CA LEU A 402 15.12 17.00 -0.70
C LEU A 402 15.96 16.83 0.58
N LYS A 403 17.29 16.76 0.50
CA LYS A 403 18.15 16.67 1.69
C LYS A 403 18.18 17.98 2.48
N SER A 404 18.21 19.11 1.77
CA SER A 404 18.22 20.46 2.34
C SER A 404 16.85 21.12 2.35
N ASP A 405 15.90 20.58 1.60
CA ASP A 405 14.53 21.07 1.44
C ASP A 405 13.56 19.89 1.47
N PRO A 406 13.37 19.25 2.65
CA PRO A 406 12.57 18.03 2.79
C PRO A 406 11.08 18.22 2.47
N ASP A 407 10.61 19.47 2.48
CA ASP A 407 9.22 19.84 2.17
C ASP A 407 9.04 20.38 0.75
N ASP A 408 10.10 20.28 -0.10
CA ASP A 408 10.10 20.70 -1.52
C ASP A 408 9.50 22.10 -1.78
N GLN A 409 9.96 23.10 -1.01
CA GLN A 409 9.42 24.46 -1.07
C GLN A 409 10.21 25.39 -2.00
N HIS A 410 11.47 25.05 -2.30
CA HIS A 410 12.39 25.93 -3.03
C HIS A 410 12.72 25.35 -4.39
N ASN A 411 12.06 25.88 -5.44
CA ASN A 411 12.32 25.47 -6.82
C ASN A 411 13.71 25.96 -7.29
N LEU A 412 14.54 25.02 -7.75
CA LEU A 412 15.90 25.22 -8.25
C LEU A 412 16.02 25.06 -9.76
N SER A 413 14.92 24.93 -10.49
CA SER A 413 14.95 24.63 -11.94
C SER A 413 15.73 25.64 -12.75
N ASP A 414 15.56 26.94 -12.48
CA ASP A 414 16.29 28.01 -13.18
C ASP A 414 17.78 28.02 -12.88
N LYS A 415 18.17 27.51 -11.71
CA LYS A 415 19.56 27.50 -11.26
C LYS A 415 20.34 26.27 -11.73
N ASN A 416 19.66 25.20 -12.14
CA ASN A 416 20.31 23.93 -12.50
C ASN A 416 19.63 23.23 -13.70
N GLN A 417 19.64 23.91 -14.85
CA GLN A 417 19.03 23.43 -16.09
C GLN A 417 19.62 22.09 -16.57
N ASN A 418 20.91 21.84 -16.32
CA ASN A 418 21.55 20.56 -16.69
C ASN A 418 20.94 19.40 -15.93
N LEU A 419 20.69 19.53 -14.61
CA LEU A 419 20.06 18.49 -13.81
C LEU A 419 18.58 18.31 -14.22
N VAL A 420 17.86 19.39 -14.51
CA VAL A 420 16.51 19.35 -15.06
C VAL A 420 16.48 18.50 -16.35
N GLN A 421 17.42 18.72 -17.28
CA GLN A 421 17.51 17.95 -18.51
C GLN A 421 17.81 16.47 -18.25
N GLN A 422 18.78 16.15 -17.38
CA GLN A 422 19.11 14.76 -17.04
C GLN A 422 17.91 13.99 -16.47
N LEU A 423 17.18 14.60 -15.52
CA LEU A 423 16.00 13.98 -14.90
C LEU A 423 14.82 13.89 -15.86
N SER A 424 14.69 14.84 -16.80
CA SER A 424 13.68 14.76 -17.86
C SER A 424 13.91 13.55 -18.79
N VAL A 425 15.15 13.32 -19.21
CA VAL A 425 15.51 12.13 -20.00
C VAL A 425 15.19 10.84 -19.24
N MET A 426 15.31 10.82 -17.91
CA MET A 426 14.92 9.66 -17.11
C MET A 426 13.41 9.43 -17.11
N LEU A 427 12.59 10.51 -17.08
CA LEU A 427 11.13 10.40 -17.20
C LEU A 427 10.73 9.85 -18.57
N ASP A 428 11.35 10.37 -19.65
CA ASP A 428 11.07 9.91 -21.01
C ASP A 428 11.42 8.43 -21.18
N SER A 429 12.62 8.02 -20.75
CA SER A 429 13.05 6.62 -20.77
C SER A 429 12.16 5.71 -19.91
N TRP A 430 11.65 6.21 -18.76
CA TRP A 430 10.71 5.43 -17.95
C TRP A 430 9.41 5.16 -18.68
N LEU A 431 8.82 6.15 -19.34
CA LEU A 431 7.59 5.98 -20.12
C LEU A 431 7.79 5.01 -21.31
N GLU A 432 8.95 5.09 -22.00
CA GLU A 432 9.29 4.17 -23.09
C GLU A 432 9.44 2.72 -22.62
N THR A 433 10.02 2.52 -21.42
CA THR A 433 10.29 1.18 -20.87
C THR A 433 9.12 0.58 -20.10
N THR A 434 8.11 1.39 -19.77
CA THR A 434 6.88 0.99 -19.06
C THR A 434 5.62 1.39 -19.85
N PRO A 435 5.44 0.89 -21.10
CA PRO A 435 4.29 1.25 -21.91
C PRO A 435 2.98 0.76 -21.31
N PRO A 436 1.83 1.35 -21.68
CA PRO A 436 0.52 0.85 -21.28
C PRO A 436 0.33 -0.62 -21.65
N LEU A 437 -0.22 -1.40 -20.73
CA LEU A 437 -0.59 -2.80 -20.94
C LEU A 437 -2.06 -2.86 -21.36
N ARG A 438 -2.29 -2.88 -22.68
CA ARG A 438 -3.64 -2.91 -23.29
C ARG A 438 -3.90 -4.23 -23.99
#